data_7105c30d8ea4a199f6ed7c9ed4479b54
#
_entry.id   7105c30d8ea4a199f6ed7c9ed4479b54
#
_cell.length_a   1.000
_cell.length_b   1.000
_cell.length_c   1.000
_cell.angle_alpha   90.00
_cell.angle_beta   90.00
_cell.angle_gamma   90.00
#
_symmetry.space_group_name_H-M   'P 1'
#
loop_
_entity.id
_entity.type
_entity.pdbx_description
1 polymer ?
#
loop_
_entity_poly.entity_id
_entity_poly.type
_entity_poly.pdbx_seq_one_letter_code
_entity_poly.pdbx_strand_id
1 'polypeptide(L)'
;CEDVEYEVRKGETAFLSRDAYFSVRSHSDDCAVVIILYRVDSIRDILGSTVVGMKFVELLNPCACRVMHTGHEDELTKYSELLAVGNSDDNVFAANERRLLLLSLTYRLCSIFHELSKHDDNAPTRKLDTYMQFMQLVDRYYDRERGVRFYADRLCLSPKYLTTLV
;
A
#
# COMPACT_ATOMS: atom_id res chain seq x y z
N CYS A 1 19.96 3.59 13.39
CA CYS A 1 19.00 4.17 12.42
C CYS A 1 19.59 5.51 11.99
N GLU A 2 19.82 5.69 10.72
CA GLU A 2 20.16 7.00 10.19
C GLU A 2 18.88 7.83 10.17
N ASP A 3 18.90 9.01 10.80
CA ASP A 3 17.81 9.97 10.74
C ASP A 3 17.80 10.57 9.33
N VAL A 4 16.84 10.15 8.50
CA VAL A 4 16.67 10.69 7.16
C VAL A 4 15.64 11.82 7.23
N GLU A 5 16.02 12.99 6.74
CA GLU A 5 15.13 14.15 6.66
C GLU A 5 14.42 14.17 5.30
N TYR A 6 13.13 14.45 5.34
CA TYR A 6 12.30 14.61 4.16
C TYR A 6 11.64 15.99 4.20
N GLU A 7 11.71 16.72 3.11
CA GLU A 7 10.91 17.92 2.90
C GLU A 7 9.60 17.50 2.23
N VAL A 8 8.47 17.90 2.81
CA VAL A 8 7.14 17.65 2.25
C VAL A 8 6.52 18.99 1.88
N ARG A 9 6.20 19.19 0.62
CA ARG A 9 5.66 20.44 0.07
C ARG A 9 4.16 20.34 -0.11
N LYS A 10 3.53 21.48 -0.35
CA LYS A 10 2.11 21.56 -0.70
C LYS A 10 1.80 20.67 -1.92
N GLY A 11 0.78 19.86 -1.79
CA GLY A 11 0.38 18.91 -2.84
C GLY A 11 1.17 17.60 -2.84
N GLU A 12 2.03 17.37 -1.86
CA GLU A 12 2.73 16.10 -1.72
C GLU A 12 2.08 15.23 -0.64
N THR A 13 2.20 13.93 -0.84
CA THR A 13 1.73 12.91 0.10
C THR A 13 2.93 12.13 0.61
N ALA A 14 3.05 12.04 1.93
CA ALA A 14 4.04 11.21 2.60
C ALA A 14 3.40 9.88 3.04
N PHE A 15 3.94 8.77 2.56
CA PHE A 15 3.56 7.42 2.99
C PHE A 15 4.56 6.94 4.01
N LEU A 16 4.07 6.59 5.19
CA LEU A 16 4.89 6.10 6.31
C LEU A 16 4.65 4.59 6.47
N SER A 17 5.73 3.83 6.62
CA SER A 17 5.63 2.41 6.90
C SER A 17 5.11 2.17 8.33
N ARG A 18 4.58 0.97 8.58
CA ARG A 18 4.01 0.57 9.87
C ARG A 18 4.94 0.78 11.06
N ASP A 19 6.24 0.58 10.85
CA ASP A 19 7.26 0.63 11.91
C ASP A 19 8.11 1.91 11.82
N ALA A 20 7.68 2.92 11.04
CA ALA A 20 8.38 4.19 10.92
C ALA A 20 8.09 5.10 12.12
N TYR A 21 9.16 5.63 12.69
CA TYR A 21 9.09 6.73 13.65
C TYR A 21 9.36 8.01 12.88
N PHE A 22 8.53 9.01 13.07
CA PHE A 22 8.73 10.31 12.46
C PHE A 22 8.53 11.43 13.47
N SER A 23 9.19 12.57 13.23
CA SER A 23 9.00 13.81 13.98
C SER A 23 9.01 14.99 13.02
N VAL A 24 8.19 15.98 13.30
CA VAL A 24 8.18 17.24 12.54
C VAL A 24 9.23 18.14 13.15
N ARG A 25 10.27 18.52 12.40
CA ARG A 25 11.32 19.41 12.86
C ARG A 25 10.98 20.89 12.68
N SER A 26 10.36 21.22 11.57
CA SER A 26 9.94 22.56 11.23
C SER A 26 8.74 22.55 10.30
N HIS A 27 7.98 23.60 10.29
CA HIS A 27 6.86 23.80 9.37
C HIS A 27 6.68 25.28 9.06
N SER A 28 6.05 25.62 7.93
CA SER A 28 5.60 26.97 7.65
C SER A 28 4.40 27.35 8.50
N ASP A 29 4.16 28.65 8.69
CA ASP A 29 3.05 29.16 9.52
C ASP A 29 1.67 28.80 8.95
N ASP A 30 1.58 28.57 7.64
CA ASP A 30 0.37 28.17 6.89
C ASP A 30 0.29 26.66 6.64
N CYS A 31 1.11 25.86 7.31
CA CYS A 31 1.14 24.41 7.13
C CYS A 31 -0.18 23.79 7.60
N ALA A 32 -0.86 23.09 6.68
CA ALA A 32 -2.01 22.28 6.95
C ALA A 32 -1.74 20.85 6.47
N VAL A 33 -1.89 19.88 7.35
CA VAL A 33 -1.64 18.46 7.08
C VAL A 33 -2.88 17.63 7.41
N VAL A 34 -3.24 16.73 6.52
CA VAL A 34 -4.22 15.68 6.78
C VAL A 34 -3.49 14.40 7.07
N ILE A 35 -3.76 13.77 8.20
CA ILE A 35 -3.17 12.49 8.59
C ILE A 35 -4.26 11.42 8.57
N ILE A 36 -4.07 10.38 7.75
CA ILE A 36 -4.92 9.20 7.73
C ILE A 36 -4.14 8.06 8.36
N LEU A 37 -4.59 7.63 9.54
CA LEU A 37 -4.00 6.52 10.27
C LEU A 37 -5.02 5.39 10.39
N TYR A 38 -4.65 4.19 9.96
CA TYR A 38 -5.51 3.03 10.10
C TYR A 38 -4.71 1.73 10.24
N ARG A 39 -5.35 0.74 10.85
CA ARG A 39 -4.76 -0.59 11.00
C ARG A 39 -5.10 -1.43 9.77
N VAL A 40 -4.08 -2.01 9.14
CA VAL A 40 -4.27 -2.92 7.99
C VAL A 40 -5.17 -4.11 8.37
N ASP A 41 -5.10 -4.59 9.60
CA ASP A 41 -5.98 -5.66 10.11
C ASP A 41 -7.48 -5.31 10.00
N SER A 42 -7.82 -4.02 10.08
CA SER A 42 -9.22 -3.56 9.97
C SER A 42 -9.84 -3.79 8.59
N ILE A 43 -9.02 -3.95 7.57
CA ILE A 43 -9.44 -4.17 6.17
C ILE A 43 -8.95 -5.50 5.60
N ARG A 44 -8.14 -6.26 6.35
CA ARG A 44 -7.53 -7.52 5.88
C ARG A 44 -8.58 -8.51 5.40
N ASP A 45 -9.66 -8.66 6.13
CA ASP A 45 -10.74 -9.61 5.83
C ASP A 45 -11.46 -9.29 4.52
N ILE A 46 -11.44 -8.01 4.12
CA ILE A 46 -12.12 -7.51 2.91
C ILE A 46 -11.14 -7.23 1.77
N LEU A 47 -9.84 -7.17 2.03
CA LEU A 47 -8.84 -7.04 0.96
C LEU A 47 -8.90 -8.16 -0.08
N GLY A 48 -9.52 -9.29 0.25
CA GLY A 48 -9.99 -10.39 -0.63
C GLY A 48 -9.04 -10.88 -1.73
N SER A 49 -8.05 -10.08 -2.08
CA SER A 49 -7.05 -10.36 -3.08
C SER A 49 -5.66 -10.10 -2.52
N THR A 50 -4.89 -11.15 -2.45
CA THR A 50 -3.46 -11.14 -2.14
C THR A 50 -2.69 -10.11 -2.97
N VAL A 51 -3.13 -9.86 -4.21
CA VAL A 51 -2.51 -8.91 -5.16
C VAL A 51 -2.61 -7.46 -4.67
N VAL A 52 -3.78 -7.04 -4.16
CA VAL A 52 -3.96 -5.67 -3.64
C VAL A 52 -3.17 -5.48 -2.35
N GLY A 53 -3.22 -6.46 -1.46
CA GLY A 53 -2.43 -6.45 -0.23
C GLY A 53 -0.93 -6.31 -0.51
N MET A 54 -0.43 -6.96 -1.56
CA MET A 54 0.97 -6.87 -1.96
C MET A 54 1.34 -5.54 -2.60
N LYS A 55 0.51 -5.00 -3.49
CA LYS A 55 0.73 -3.64 -4.04
C LYS A 55 0.75 -2.61 -2.92
N PHE A 56 -0.07 -2.80 -1.90
CA PHE A 56 -0.07 -1.96 -0.73
C PHE A 56 1.20 -2.13 0.12
N VAL A 57 1.67 -3.36 0.30
CA VAL A 57 2.96 -3.65 0.96
C VAL A 57 4.12 -3.05 0.17
N GLU A 58 4.09 -3.12 -1.16
CA GLU A 58 5.08 -2.47 -2.03
C GLU A 58 5.11 -0.96 -1.85
N LEU A 59 3.95 -0.33 -1.77
CA LEU A 59 3.83 1.10 -1.50
C LEU A 59 4.52 1.48 -0.17
N LEU A 60 4.45 0.58 0.81
CA LEU A 60 4.97 0.78 2.17
C LEU A 60 6.39 0.23 2.40
N ASN A 61 6.99 -0.51 1.45
CA ASN A 61 8.27 -1.19 1.60
C ASN A 61 9.22 -0.84 0.42
N PRO A 62 10.53 -0.65 0.60
CA PRO A 62 11.38 -0.86 1.78
C PRO A 62 11.76 0.43 2.54
N CYS A 63 11.23 1.58 2.15
CA CYS A 63 11.58 2.86 2.77
C CYS A 63 10.67 3.16 3.96
N ALA A 64 11.23 3.66 5.04
CA ALA A 64 10.47 4.09 6.21
C ALA A 64 9.47 5.22 5.87
N CYS A 65 9.83 6.04 4.89
CA CYS A 65 9.00 7.12 4.36
C CYS A 65 9.18 7.24 2.85
N ARG A 66 8.09 7.51 2.14
CA ARG A 66 8.11 7.86 0.71
C ARG A 66 7.27 9.12 0.51
N VAL A 67 7.90 10.18 0.03
CA VAL A 67 7.22 11.44 -0.33
C VAL A 67 7.04 11.47 -1.84
N MET A 68 5.84 11.79 -2.31
CA MET A 68 5.53 11.90 -3.72
C MET A 68 4.43 12.92 -4.01
N HIS A 69 4.52 13.55 -5.15
CA HIS A 69 3.44 14.37 -5.69
C HIS A 69 2.46 13.46 -6.42
N THR A 70 1.27 13.30 -5.85
CA THR A 70 0.28 12.36 -6.38
C THR A 70 -0.57 12.97 -7.49
N GLY A 71 -0.75 14.28 -7.50
CA GLY A 71 -1.68 14.98 -8.38
C GLY A 71 -3.17 14.71 -8.06
N HIS A 72 -3.42 14.09 -6.90
CA HIS A 72 -4.75 13.64 -6.45
C HIS A 72 -5.12 14.17 -5.05
N GLU A 73 -4.54 15.30 -4.65
CA GLU A 73 -4.64 15.86 -3.29
C GLU A 73 -6.11 16.14 -2.92
N ASP A 74 -6.87 16.75 -3.84
CA ASP A 74 -8.28 17.06 -3.62
C ASP A 74 -9.13 15.80 -3.42
N GLU A 75 -8.79 14.74 -4.15
CA GLU A 75 -9.46 13.45 -4.04
C GLU A 75 -9.15 12.78 -2.70
N LEU A 76 -7.88 12.76 -2.31
CA LEU A 76 -7.43 12.20 -1.04
C LEU A 76 -8.00 12.98 0.16
N THR A 77 -8.14 14.31 0.03
CA THR A 77 -8.78 15.16 1.04
C THR A 77 -10.25 14.77 1.22
N LYS A 78 -11.00 14.53 0.13
CA LYS A 78 -12.40 14.06 0.22
C LYS A 78 -12.53 12.71 0.93
N TYR A 79 -11.60 11.78 0.70
CA TYR A 79 -11.59 10.53 1.47
C TYR A 79 -11.39 10.78 2.97
N SER A 80 -10.52 11.71 3.34
CA SER A 80 -10.29 12.05 4.75
C SER A 80 -11.52 12.68 5.40
N GLU A 81 -12.23 13.55 4.68
CA GLU A 81 -13.48 14.16 5.13
C GLU A 81 -14.56 13.09 5.37
N LEU A 82 -14.74 12.17 4.40
CA LEU A 82 -15.70 11.08 4.53
C LEU A 82 -15.36 10.15 5.71
N LEU A 83 -14.08 9.84 5.92
CA LEU A 83 -13.63 9.02 7.03
C LEU A 83 -13.79 9.71 8.38
N ALA A 84 -13.79 11.05 8.43
CA ALA A 84 -13.98 11.83 9.64
C ALA A 84 -15.47 11.93 10.06
N VAL A 85 -16.40 11.70 9.14
CA VAL A 85 -17.84 11.72 9.43
C VAL A 85 -18.25 10.44 10.18
N GLY A 86 -19.04 10.59 11.23
CA GLY A 86 -19.75 9.47 11.87
C GLY A 86 -18.93 8.64 12.86
N ASN A 87 -18.27 9.29 13.81
CA ASN A 87 -17.53 8.64 14.90
C ASN A 87 -18.40 7.99 16.01
N SER A 88 -19.65 7.61 15.75
CA SER A 88 -20.44 6.86 16.73
C SER A 88 -20.11 5.36 16.61
N ASP A 89 -19.41 4.83 17.59
CA ASP A 89 -19.02 3.41 17.65
C ASP A 89 -20.24 2.45 17.78
N ASP A 90 -21.40 2.97 18.09
CA ASP A 90 -22.62 2.18 18.31
C ASP A 90 -23.40 1.83 17.03
N ASN A 91 -22.97 2.35 15.86
CA ASN A 91 -23.65 2.12 14.60
C ASN A 91 -22.86 1.13 13.71
N VAL A 92 -23.36 -0.11 13.64
CA VAL A 92 -22.74 -1.18 12.82
C VAL A 92 -22.66 -0.79 11.34
N PHE A 93 -23.61 -0.04 10.82
CA PHE A 93 -23.58 0.42 9.42
C PHE A 93 -22.47 1.45 9.20
N ALA A 94 -22.29 2.40 10.10
CA ALA A 94 -21.21 3.39 10.04
C ALA A 94 -19.82 2.75 10.17
N ALA A 95 -19.69 1.72 11.02
CA ALA A 95 -18.46 0.96 11.16
C ALA A 95 -18.10 0.22 9.85
N ASN A 96 -19.08 -0.42 9.22
CA ASN A 96 -18.88 -1.11 7.93
C ASN A 96 -18.62 -0.11 6.78
N GLU A 97 -19.32 1.03 6.75
CA GLU A 97 -19.07 2.10 5.79
C GLU A 97 -17.62 2.58 5.86
N ARG A 98 -17.10 2.87 7.06
CA ARG A 98 -15.69 3.25 7.24
C ARG A 98 -14.72 2.19 6.74
N ARG A 99 -14.99 0.90 7.01
CA ARG A 99 -14.16 -0.20 6.51
C ARG A 99 -14.14 -0.23 4.98
N LEU A 100 -15.27 -0.04 4.33
CA LEU A 100 -15.38 0.01 2.87
C LEU A 100 -14.72 1.25 2.29
N LEU A 101 -14.83 2.41 2.95
CA LEU A 101 -14.12 3.63 2.56
C LEU A 101 -12.59 3.46 2.66
N LEU A 102 -12.10 2.84 3.74
CA LEU A 102 -10.67 2.52 3.89
C LEU A 102 -10.19 1.54 2.81
N LEU A 103 -11.01 0.54 2.49
CA LEU A 103 -10.73 -0.38 1.40
C LEU A 103 -10.68 0.35 0.07
N SER A 104 -11.67 1.19 -0.22
CA SER A 104 -11.72 2.03 -1.43
C SER A 104 -10.50 2.95 -1.54
N LEU A 105 -10.12 3.62 -0.45
CA LEU A 105 -8.90 4.43 -0.39
C LEU A 105 -7.66 3.60 -0.68
N THR A 106 -7.56 2.39 -0.11
CA THR A 106 -6.43 1.49 -0.34
C THR A 106 -6.30 1.13 -1.83
N TYR A 107 -7.40 0.77 -2.49
CA TYR A 107 -7.41 0.49 -3.92
C TYR A 107 -7.03 1.74 -4.74
N ARG A 108 -7.53 2.91 -4.35
CA ARG A 108 -7.19 4.16 -5.01
C ARG A 108 -5.71 4.50 -4.89
N LEU A 109 -5.13 4.37 -3.71
CA LEU A 109 -3.69 4.56 -3.50
C LEU A 109 -2.86 3.58 -4.33
N CYS A 110 -3.25 2.31 -4.40
CA CYS A 110 -2.60 1.32 -5.27
C CYS A 110 -2.67 1.70 -6.75
N SER A 111 -3.80 2.25 -7.21
CA SER A 111 -3.97 2.74 -8.59
C SER A 111 -3.06 3.92 -8.88
N ILE A 112 -3.06 4.93 -8.02
CA ILE A 112 -2.19 6.12 -8.15
C ILE A 112 -0.72 5.68 -8.18
N PHE A 113 -0.32 4.80 -7.26
CA PHE A 113 1.04 4.29 -7.20
C PHE A 113 1.43 3.51 -8.46
N HIS A 114 0.54 2.69 -8.97
CA HIS A 114 0.77 1.96 -10.22
C HIS A 114 0.95 2.91 -11.42
N GLU A 115 0.18 3.99 -11.49
CA GLU A 115 0.31 5.01 -12.53
C GLU A 115 1.67 5.72 -12.44
N LEU A 116 2.06 6.14 -11.24
CA LEU A 116 3.36 6.80 -11.01
C LEU A 116 4.55 5.87 -11.31
N SER A 117 4.44 4.58 -10.96
CA SER A 117 5.50 3.60 -11.19
C SER A 117 5.74 3.29 -12.67
N LYS A 118 4.78 3.53 -13.55
CA LYS A 118 4.97 3.36 -15.01
C LYS A 118 5.95 4.38 -15.62
N HIS A 119 6.16 5.50 -14.94
CA HIS A 119 7.03 6.57 -15.40
C HIS A 119 8.42 6.53 -14.74
N ASP A 120 8.66 5.58 -13.84
CA ASP A 120 9.94 5.42 -13.15
C ASP A 120 10.71 4.22 -13.72
N ASP A 121 11.66 4.51 -14.63
CA ASP A 121 12.54 3.51 -15.27
C ASP A 121 13.44 2.75 -14.26
N ASN A 122 13.55 3.22 -13.02
CA ASN A 122 14.34 2.62 -11.94
C ASN A 122 13.51 1.78 -10.95
N ALA A 123 12.20 1.62 -11.18
CA ALA A 123 11.38 0.81 -10.29
C ALA A 123 11.90 -0.65 -10.27
N PRO A 124 11.94 -1.34 -9.12
CA PRO A 124 12.34 -2.74 -8.99
C PRO A 124 11.28 -3.69 -9.59
N THR A 125 10.83 -3.37 -10.80
CA THR A 125 9.60 -3.83 -11.43
C THR A 125 9.60 -5.35 -11.66
N ARG A 126 10.72 -5.93 -12.11
CA ARG A 126 10.74 -7.33 -12.57
C ARG A 126 10.67 -8.36 -11.44
N LYS A 127 11.35 -8.13 -10.33
CA LYS A 127 11.31 -9.04 -9.17
C LYS A 127 9.95 -9.04 -8.52
N LEU A 128 9.37 -7.86 -8.40
CA LEU A 128 8.07 -7.66 -7.79
C LEU A 128 6.94 -8.20 -8.66
N ASP A 129 6.97 -7.95 -9.98
CA ASP A 129 5.99 -8.54 -10.91
C ASP A 129 6.02 -10.06 -10.85
N THR A 130 7.22 -10.64 -10.76
CA THR A 130 7.40 -12.09 -10.61
C THR A 130 6.84 -12.59 -9.27
N TYR A 131 7.10 -11.88 -8.18
CA TYR A 131 6.55 -12.20 -6.87
C TYR A 131 5.02 -12.11 -6.86
N MET A 132 4.45 -11.09 -7.49
CA MET A 132 3.00 -10.93 -7.61
C MET A 132 2.35 -12.04 -8.43
N GLN A 133 2.97 -12.42 -9.56
CA GLN A 133 2.50 -13.57 -10.36
C GLN A 133 2.58 -14.87 -9.56
N PHE A 134 3.64 -15.06 -8.77
CA PHE A 134 3.75 -16.20 -7.86
C PHE A 134 2.58 -16.25 -6.88
N MET A 135 2.27 -15.14 -6.24
CA MET A 135 1.20 -15.10 -5.25
C MET A 135 -0.18 -15.29 -5.87
N GLN A 136 -0.42 -14.80 -7.08
CA GLN A 136 -1.66 -15.10 -7.84
C GLN A 136 -1.80 -16.59 -8.11
N LEU A 137 -0.69 -17.26 -8.45
CA LEU A 137 -0.68 -18.71 -8.63
C LEU A 137 -0.92 -19.44 -7.31
N VAL A 138 -0.31 -18.98 -6.21
CA VAL A 138 -0.56 -19.53 -4.87
C VAL A 138 -2.03 -19.42 -4.52
N ASP A 139 -2.61 -18.23 -4.61
CA ASP A 139 -4.03 -17.98 -4.32
C ASP A 139 -4.97 -18.89 -5.12
N ARG A 140 -4.59 -19.20 -6.37
CA ARG A 140 -5.38 -20.05 -7.28
C ARG A 140 -5.23 -21.54 -7.04
N TYR A 141 -4.09 -21.99 -6.53
CA TYR A 141 -3.72 -23.41 -6.52
C TYR A 141 -3.26 -23.94 -5.15
N TYR A 142 -3.23 -23.14 -4.07
CA TYR A 142 -2.70 -23.54 -2.76
C TYR A 142 -3.42 -24.78 -2.16
N ASP A 143 -4.68 -25.00 -2.52
CA ASP A 143 -5.48 -26.13 -2.07
C ASP A 143 -5.08 -27.45 -2.75
N ARG A 144 -4.48 -27.40 -3.94
CA ARG A 144 -4.16 -28.56 -4.80
C ARG A 144 -2.66 -28.77 -4.97
N GLU A 145 -1.90 -27.69 -4.99
CA GLU A 145 -0.49 -27.71 -5.33
C GLU A 145 0.37 -27.07 -4.23
N ARG A 146 1.23 -27.91 -3.62
CA ARG A 146 2.12 -27.46 -2.52
C ARG A 146 3.59 -27.42 -2.90
N GLY A 147 3.96 -27.93 -4.07
CA GLY A 147 5.34 -28.05 -4.51
C GLY A 147 5.85 -26.77 -5.17
N VAL A 148 6.98 -26.23 -4.71
CA VAL A 148 7.62 -25.03 -5.30
C VAL A 148 7.86 -25.19 -6.80
N ARG A 149 8.15 -26.41 -7.25
CA ARG A 149 8.41 -26.73 -8.66
C ARG A 149 7.23 -26.39 -9.56
N PHE A 150 6.01 -26.69 -9.13
CA PHE A 150 4.79 -26.36 -9.88
C PHE A 150 4.66 -24.86 -10.19
N TYR A 151 4.94 -24.02 -9.21
CA TYR A 151 4.88 -22.56 -9.36
C TYR A 151 6.05 -22.03 -10.19
N ALA A 152 7.25 -22.57 -9.97
CA ALA A 152 8.45 -22.19 -10.73
C ALA A 152 8.28 -22.50 -12.23
N ASP A 153 7.78 -23.69 -12.58
CA ASP A 153 7.54 -24.08 -13.97
C ASP A 153 6.56 -23.14 -14.66
N ARG A 154 5.48 -22.70 -13.96
CA ARG A 154 4.51 -21.74 -14.50
C ARG A 154 5.03 -20.33 -14.67
N LEU A 155 6.00 -19.94 -13.89
CA LEU A 155 6.66 -18.64 -13.96
C LEU A 155 7.89 -18.64 -14.87
N CYS A 156 8.20 -19.79 -15.50
CA CYS A 156 9.40 -19.98 -16.29
C CYS A 156 10.69 -19.67 -15.51
N LEU A 157 10.70 -20.06 -14.21
CA LEU A 157 11.81 -19.85 -13.28
C LEU A 157 12.39 -21.16 -12.78
N SER A 158 13.62 -21.12 -12.28
CA SER A 158 14.14 -22.25 -11.52
C SER A 158 13.53 -22.27 -10.10
N PRO A 159 13.28 -23.47 -9.51
CA PRO A 159 12.78 -23.58 -8.14
C PRO A 159 13.69 -22.87 -7.13
N LYS A 160 15.02 -22.93 -7.34
CA LYS A 160 16.01 -22.23 -6.50
C LYS A 160 15.83 -20.71 -6.54
N TYR A 161 15.63 -20.15 -7.75
CA TYR A 161 15.42 -18.70 -7.89
C TYR A 161 14.11 -18.26 -7.24
N LEU A 162 13.04 -19.03 -7.44
CA LEU A 162 11.75 -18.74 -6.81
C LEU A 162 11.86 -18.77 -5.27
N THR A 163 12.53 -19.74 -4.69
CA THR A 163 12.74 -19.82 -3.23
C THR A 163 13.58 -18.65 -2.68
N THR A 164 14.45 -18.06 -3.50
CA THR A 164 15.24 -16.89 -3.08
C THR A 164 14.45 -15.59 -3.24
N LEU A 165 13.45 -15.58 -4.11
CA LEU A 165 12.61 -14.42 -4.38
C LEU A 165 11.51 -14.25 -3.31
N VAL A 166 11.03 -15.37 -2.75
CA VAL A 166 9.93 -15.47 -1.78
C VAL A 166 10.46 -15.59 -0.36
#